data_b2149959ac7c470785660eed3e9124e8
#
_entry.id   b2149959ac7c470785660eed3e9124e8
#
_cell.length_a   1.000
_cell.length_b   1.000
_cell.length_c   1.000
_cell.angle_alpha   90.00
_cell.angle_beta   90.00
_cell.angle_gamma   90.00
#
_symmetry.space_group_name_H-M   'P 1'
#
loop_
_entity.id
_entity.type
_entity.pdbx_description
1 polymer ?
#
loop_
_entity_poly.entity_id
_entity_poly.type
_entity_poly.pdbx_seq_one_letter_code
_entity_poly.pdbx_strand_id
1 'polypeptide(L)'
;MATPLVSTVKQPPAGATSAQKHGFKGSVTSGEQRLLDNWLAIQAINLTRHAKSLRPLLKDEFGAGPIAPSEAHIEAVNRFIDKFRGHVVEMARWVEAAANAARREPTTDRLQVLLERKQIVGDRVLYVEGIWDFYFDLFVQRLSSFGKRLRTIDRIAANCYEDLYVGLGTAQPTPSLLPFSYADSGFSPVTFRRGVPLRRLRHNPNLFPLIVLPQHRLDNVWALSSVLHEVSHNLQADLGLWEEIPVRVYQRLTAEGHFAPDVARIWAGWHKETMADMFALVLGGPGAVESLMDVVGRSPANTLRFSPFSAH
;
A
#
# COMPACT_ATOMS: atom_id res chain seq x y z
N MET A 1 -8.82 2.67 18.90
CA MET A 1 -10.10 3.05 18.25
C MET A 1 -9.83 4.24 17.36
N ALA A 2 -9.64 4.01 16.06
CA ALA A 2 -9.40 5.08 15.09
C ALA A 2 -10.74 5.41 14.40
N THR A 3 -11.22 6.63 14.60
CA THR A 3 -12.42 7.17 13.97
C THR A 3 -12.21 7.23 12.45
N PRO A 4 -13.14 6.75 11.62
CA PRO A 4 -13.01 6.88 10.18
C PRO A 4 -13.14 8.36 9.81
N LEU A 5 -12.13 8.90 9.13
CA LEU A 5 -12.17 10.19 8.45
C LEU A 5 -13.17 10.13 7.28
N VAL A 6 -14.45 10.17 7.61
CA VAL A 6 -15.48 10.63 6.67
C VAL A 6 -15.35 12.16 6.64
N SER A 7 -14.48 12.66 5.76
CA SER A 7 -14.43 14.08 5.44
C SER A 7 -15.77 14.46 4.82
N THR A 8 -16.61 15.07 5.63
CA THR A 8 -17.78 15.82 5.16
C THR A 8 -17.32 16.83 4.13
N VAL A 9 -17.72 16.62 2.90
CA VAL A 9 -17.55 17.60 1.80
C VAL A 9 -18.26 18.88 2.23
N LYS A 10 -17.50 19.87 2.70
CA LYS A 10 -18.00 21.23 2.90
C LYS A 10 -18.44 21.76 1.53
N GLN A 11 -19.68 22.16 1.44
CA GLN A 11 -20.15 22.98 0.32
C GLN A 11 -19.24 24.21 0.21
N PRO A 12 -18.88 24.64 -1.00
CA PRO A 12 -18.08 25.84 -1.19
C PRO A 12 -18.87 27.05 -0.65
N PRO A 13 -18.18 28.06 -0.05
CA PRO A 13 -18.82 29.24 0.47
C PRO A 13 -19.54 30.01 -0.64
N ALA A 14 -20.79 30.33 -0.41
CA ALA A 14 -21.54 31.28 -1.21
C ALA A 14 -20.94 32.68 -0.97
N GLY A 15 -20.17 33.16 -1.93
CA GLY A 15 -19.55 34.48 -1.86
C GLY A 15 -18.33 34.61 -2.79
N ALA A 16 -18.53 34.48 -4.09
CA ALA A 16 -17.54 34.93 -5.07
C ALA A 16 -18.06 36.26 -5.67
N THR A 17 -17.24 37.27 -5.42
CA THR A 17 -17.28 38.61 -5.99
C THR A 17 -17.58 38.61 -7.50
N SER A 18 -18.39 39.59 -7.93
CA SER A 18 -18.75 39.89 -9.32
C SER A 18 -17.53 39.90 -10.25
N ALA A 19 -17.27 38.81 -10.94
CA ALA A 19 -16.40 38.79 -12.09
C ALA A 19 -17.10 39.54 -13.24
N GLN A 20 -16.42 40.55 -13.77
CA GLN A 20 -16.86 41.33 -14.91
C GLN A 20 -17.27 40.40 -16.07
N LYS A 21 -18.52 40.51 -16.52
CA LYS A 21 -19.05 39.89 -17.70
C LYS A 21 -18.34 40.47 -18.93
N HIS A 22 -17.21 39.91 -19.32
CA HIS A 22 -16.68 40.11 -20.67
C HIS A 22 -17.48 39.21 -21.60
N GLY A 23 -18.52 39.75 -22.18
CA GLY A 23 -19.29 39.11 -23.22
C GLY A 23 -18.39 38.94 -24.47
N PHE A 24 -18.03 37.70 -24.79
CA PHE A 24 -17.42 37.33 -26.05
C PHE A 24 -18.49 37.48 -27.14
N LYS A 25 -18.50 38.62 -27.84
CA LYS A 25 -19.37 38.90 -29.02
C LYS A 25 -18.65 38.41 -30.30
N GLY A 26 -18.42 37.12 -30.44
CA GLY A 26 -18.02 36.50 -31.69
C GLY A 26 -19.11 35.50 -32.09
N SER A 27 -19.60 35.56 -33.32
CA SER A 27 -20.44 34.49 -33.85
C SER A 27 -19.61 33.22 -33.95
N VAL A 28 -19.93 32.20 -33.14
CA VAL A 28 -19.28 30.88 -33.18
C VAL A 28 -19.51 30.29 -34.57
N THR A 29 -18.43 29.92 -35.27
CA THR A 29 -18.52 29.28 -36.57
C THR A 29 -19.11 27.87 -36.44
N SER A 30 -19.71 27.35 -37.52
CA SER A 30 -20.25 25.98 -37.54
C SER A 30 -19.19 24.92 -37.24
N GLY A 31 -17.91 25.19 -37.49
CA GLY A 31 -16.79 24.34 -37.17
C GLY A 31 -16.49 24.33 -35.66
N GLU A 32 -16.45 25.49 -35.03
CA GLU A 32 -16.22 25.62 -33.59
C GLU A 32 -17.36 24.98 -32.76
N GLN A 33 -18.61 25.14 -33.23
CA GLN A 33 -19.74 24.48 -32.63
C GLN A 33 -19.62 22.95 -32.65
N ARG A 34 -19.22 22.37 -33.79
CA ARG A 34 -18.99 20.91 -33.89
C ARG A 34 -17.85 20.44 -32.99
N LEU A 35 -16.77 21.20 -32.87
CA LEU A 35 -15.66 20.86 -31.97
C LEU A 35 -16.11 20.86 -30.55
N LEU A 36 -16.87 21.86 -30.14
CA LEU A 36 -17.42 21.92 -28.77
C LEU A 36 -18.37 20.75 -28.48
N ASP A 37 -19.30 20.45 -29.40
CA ASP A 37 -20.24 19.34 -29.25
C ASP A 37 -19.52 17.99 -29.14
N ASN A 38 -18.49 17.77 -29.97
CA ASN A 38 -17.67 16.55 -29.89
C ASN A 38 -16.91 16.47 -28.59
N TRP A 39 -16.28 17.56 -28.13
CA TRP A 39 -15.58 17.60 -26.87
C TRP A 39 -16.51 17.31 -25.70
N LEU A 40 -17.69 17.92 -25.66
CA LEU A 40 -18.70 17.67 -24.63
C LEU A 40 -19.21 16.23 -24.64
N ALA A 41 -19.41 15.64 -25.83
CA ALA A 41 -19.77 14.23 -25.96
C ALA A 41 -18.69 13.30 -25.35
N ILE A 42 -17.41 13.61 -25.58
CA ILE A 42 -16.30 12.87 -24.98
C ILE A 42 -16.28 13.05 -23.46
N GLN A 43 -16.45 14.28 -22.96
CA GLN A 43 -16.47 14.53 -21.52
C GLN A 43 -17.60 13.77 -20.81
N ALA A 44 -18.75 13.59 -21.44
CA ALA A 44 -19.89 12.85 -20.89
C ALA A 44 -19.57 11.39 -20.56
N ILE A 45 -18.65 10.77 -21.29
CA ILE A 45 -18.38 9.31 -21.15
C ILE A 45 -17.01 8.99 -20.56
N ASN A 46 -16.06 9.93 -20.63
CA ASN A 46 -14.64 9.64 -20.39
C ASN A 46 -14.37 9.17 -18.94
N LEU A 47 -14.78 9.96 -17.95
CA LEU A 47 -14.58 9.62 -16.55
C LEU A 47 -15.43 8.43 -16.10
N THR A 48 -16.62 8.23 -16.65
CA THR A 48 -17.45 7.07 -16.37
C THR A 48 -16.78 5.78 -16.88
N ARG A 49 -16.19 5.83 -18.08
CA ARG A 49 -15.41 4.69 -18.61
C ARG A 49 -14.18 4.42 -17.77
N HIS A 50 -13.42 5.47 -17.42
CA HIS A 50 -12.24 5.35 -16.57
C HIS A 50 -12.59 4.75 -15.20
N ALA A 51 -13.60 5.30 -14.49
CA ALA A 51 -14.03 4.75 -13.20
C ALA A 51 -14.50 3.28 -13.30
N LYS A 52 -15.14 2.89 -14.40
CA LYS A 52 -15.56 1.49 -14.63
C LYS A 52 -14.41 0.57 -15.00
N SER A 53 -13.31 1.07 -15.58
CA SER A 53 -12.13 0.24 -15.87
C SER A 53 -11.41 -0.23 -14.61
N LEU A 54 -11.61 0.43 -13.46
CA LEU A 54 -11.15 -0.01 -12.14
C LEU A 54 -12.01 -1.19 -11.64
N ARG A 55 -12.05 -2.23 -12.42
CA ARG A 55 -12.86 -3.44 -12.17
C ARG A 55 -12.26 -4.30 -11.05
N PRO A 56 -13.00 -5.24 -10.47
CA PRO A 56 -12.41 -6.25 -9.58
C PRO A 56 -11.29 -7.01 -10.26
N LEU A 57 -10.25 -7.32 -9.50
CA LEU A 57 -9.13 -8.16 -9.92
C LEU A 57 -9.61 -9.63 -9.96
N LEU A 58 -9.26 -10.35 -11.02
CA LEU A 58 -9.59 -11.75 -11.18
C LEU A 58 -8.33 -12.60 -11.00
N LYS A 59 -8.46 -13.73 -10.29
CA LYS A 59 -7.33 -14.59 -9.96
C LYS A 59 -6.59 -15.10 -11.19
N ASP A 60 -7.31 -15.51 -12.22
CA ASP A 60 -6.78 -16.06 -13.49
C ASP A 60 -5.93 -15.06 -14.26
N GLU A 61 -6.06 -13.76 -13.97
CA GLU A 61 -5.22 -12.72 -14.56
C GLU A 61 -3.77 -12.78 -14.03
N PHE A 62 -3.55 -13.44 -12.89
CA PHE A 62 -2.26 -13.50 -12.19
C PHE A 62 -1.66 -14.90 -12.18
N GLY A 63 -2.09 -15.76 -13.09
CA GLY A 63 -1.60 -17.11 -13.25
C GLY A 63 -2.50 -18.19 -12.64
N ALA A 64 -2.05 -19.44 -12.77
CA ALA A 64 -2.79 -20.61 -12.33
C ALA A 64 -2.07 -21.34 -11.19
N GLY A 65 -2.86 -22.08 -10.40
CA GLY A 65 -2.35 -22.95 -9.35
C GLY A 65 -1.69 -22.18 -8.19
N PRO A 66 -0.68 -22.76 -7.56
CA PRO A 66 -0.11 -22.23 -6.31
C PRO A 66 0.79 -20.99 -6.50
N ILE A 67 1.14 -20.61 -7.73
CA ILE A 67 1.95 -19.40 -8.00
C ILE A 67 1.07 -18.15 -7.92
N ALA A 68 -0.19 -18.25 -8.32
CA ALA A 68 -1.15 -17.16 -8.26
C ALA A 68 -1.40 -16.68 -6.81
N PRO A 69 -1.83 -15.42 -6.62
CA PRO A 69 -2.30 -14.96 -5.33
C PRO A 69 -3.43 -15.84 -4.79
N SER A 70 -3.53 -16.00 -3.48
CA SER A 70 -4.66 -16.76 -2.90
C SER A 70 -5.99 -16.03 -3.09
N GLU A 71 -7.10 -16.77 -3.10
CA GLU A 71 -8.46 -16.21 -3.14
C GLU A 71 -8.65 -15.14 -2.05
N ALA A 72 -8.17 -15.43 -0.83
CA ALA A 72 -8.30 -14.51 0.29
C ALA A 72 -7.62 -13.17 0.03
N HIS A 73 -6.44 -13.14 -0.61
CA HIS A 73 -5.76 -11.91 -0.99
C HIS A 73 -6.53 -11.13 -2.05
N ILE A 74 -6.99 -11.81 -3.11
CA ILE A 74 -7.79 -11.18 -4.18
C ILE A 74 -9.08 -10.59 -3.62
N GLU A 75 -9.81 -11.35 -2.81
CA GLU A 75 -11.04 -10.87 -2.19
C GLU A 75 -10.82 -9.69 -1.23
N ALA A 76 -9.75 -9.71 -0.44
CA ALA A 76 -9.43 -8.63 0.47
C ALA A 76 -9.17 -7.32 -0.31
N VAL A 77 -8.40 -7.41 -1.39
CA VAL A 77 -8.12 -6.26 -2.27
C VAL A 77 -9.40 -5.78 -2.96
N ASN A 78 -10.19 -6.67 -3.52
CA ASN A 78 -11.45 -6.31 -4.18
C ASN A 78 -12.42 -5.63 -3.20
N ARG A 79 -12.62 -6.17 -2.00
CA ARG A 79 -13.44 -5.53 -0.95
C ARG A 79 -12.92 -4.15 -0.56
N PHE A 80 -11.60 -3.97 -0.56
CA PHE A 80 -11.00 -2.67 -0.25
C PHE A 80 -11.24 -1.66 -1.36
N ILE A 81 -11.01 -2.03 -2.61
CA ILE A 81 -11.22 -1.17 -3.78
C ILE A 81 -12.70 -0.80 -3.91
N ASP A 82 -13.61 -1.75 -3.68
CA ASP A 82 -15.05 -1.54 -3.81
C ASP A 82 -15.60 -0.47 -2.83
N LYS A 83 -14.95 -0.24 -1.69
CA LYS A 83 -15.30 0.87 -0.77
C LYS A 83 -15.23 2.24 -1.46
N PHE A 84 -14.36 2.39 -2.44
CA PHE A 84 -14.14 3.65 -3.16
C PHE A 84 -14.79 3.66 -4.53
N ARG A 85 -14.76 2.53 -5.24
CA ARG A 85 -15.17 2.40 -6.64
C ARG A 85 -16.62 2.77 -6.86
N GLY A 86 -17.53 2.27 -6.03
CA GLY A 86 -18.96 2.57 -6.14
C GLY A 86 -19.23 4.07 -6.11
N HIS A 87 -18.61 4.76 -5.16
CA HIS A 87 -18.74 6.20 -5.01
C HIS A 87 -18.14 6.99 -6.20
N VAL A 88 -16.97 6.55 -6.69
CA VAL A 88 -16.32 7.22 -7.84
C VAL A 88 -17.13 7.04 -9.13
N VAL A 89 -17.71 5.86 -9.34
CA VAL A 89 -18.62 5.63 -10.49
C VAL A 89 -19.86 6.51 -10.40
N GLU A 90 -20.41 6.70 -9.21
CA GLU A 90 -21.53 7.61 -8.99
C GLU A 90 -21.14 9.07 -9.27
N MET A 91 -20.01 9.53 -8.72
CA MET A 91 -19.48 10.87 -8.98
C MET A 91 -19.22 11.11 -10.48
N ALA A 92 -18.75 10.11 -11.22
CA ALA A 92 -18.53 10.24 -12.66
C ALA A 92 -19.81 10.54 -13.43
N ARG A 93 -20.96 10.07 -12.96
CA ARG A 93 -22.28 10.43 -13.53
C ARG A 93 -22.62 11.91 -13.33
N TRP A 94 -22.08 12.58 -12.32
CA TRP A 94 -22.24 14.03 -12.16
C TRP A 94 -21.56 14.83 -13.28
N VAL A 95 -20.39 14.36 -13.72
CA VAL A 95 -19.67 14.94 -14.87
C VAL A 95 -20.44 14.67 -16.15
N GLU A 96 -20.94 13.44 -16.32
CA GLU A 96 -21.81 13.09 -17.45
C GLU A 96 -23.05 14.00 -17.52
N ALA A 97 -23.74 14.20 -16.40
CA ALA A 97 -24.90 15.07 -16.32
C ALA A 97 -24.56 16.53 -16.64
N ALA A 98 -23.41 17.04 -16.13
CA ALA A 98 -22.95 18.40 -16.41
C ALA A 98 -22.56 18.57 -17.89
N ALA A 99 -21.87 17.60 -18.50
CA ALA A 99 -21.50 17.61 -19.91
C ALA A 99 -22.76 17.61 -20.80
N ASN A 100 -23.74 16.76 -20.49
CA ASN A 100 -25.00 16.71 -21.20
C ASN A 100 -25.83 18.00 -21.04
N ALA A 101 -25.79 18.65 -19.89
CA ALA A 101 -26.42 19.96 -19.69
C ALA A 101 -25.73 21.06 -20.50
N ALA A 102 -24.41 21.12 -20.50
CA ALA A 102 -23.64 22.06 -21.29
C ALA A 102 -23.81 21.82 -22.81
N ARG A 103 -24.00 20.58 -23.23
CA ARG A 103 -24.27 20.22 -24.62
C ARG A 103 -25.62 20.73 -25.13
N ARG A 104 -26.65 20.70 -24.26
CA ARG A 104 -27.98 21.23 -24.62
C ARG A 104 -27.99 22.75 -24.71
N GLU A 105 -27.23 23.41 -23.83
CA GLU A 105 -27.15 24.86 -23.75
C GLU A 105 -25.74 25.28 -23.31
N PRO A 106 -24.83 25.58 -24.25
CA PRO A 106 -23.41 25.83 -23.97
C PRO A 106 -23.19 27.26 -23.44
N THR A 107 -23.54 27.48 -22.16
CA THR A 107 -23.25 28.74 -21.47
C THR A 107 -21.91 28.65 -20.72
N THR A 108 -21.26 29.80 -20.50
CA THR A 108 -20.02 29.88 -19.72
C THR A 108 -20.16 29.24 -18.34
N ASP A 109 -21.28 29.48 -17.66
CA ASP A 109 -21.55 28.95 -16.33
C ASP A 109 -21.63 27.41 -16.33
N ARG A 110 -22.31 26.82 -17.33
CA ARG A 110 -22.39 25.36 -17.47
C ARG A 110 -21.06 24.71 -17.82
N LEU A 111 -20.26 25.35 -18.66
CA LEU A 111 -18.91 24.90 -18.95
C LEU A 111 -18.01 24.96 -17.73
N GLN A 112 -18.11 26.03 -16.95
CA GLN A 112 -17.37 26.15 -15.69
C GLN A 112 -17.77 25.05 -14.71
N VAL A 113 -19.05 24.81 -14.48
CA VAL A 113 -19.55 23.71 -13.61
C VAL A 113 -19.03 22.35 -14.10
N LEU A 114 -19.01 22.12 -15.41
CA LEU A 114 -18.44 20.88 -15.97
C LEU A 114 -16.96 20.75 -15.64
N LEU A 115 -16.15 21.80 -15.84
CA LEU A 115 -14.72 21.76 -15.58
C LEU A 115 -14.40 21.54 -14.10
N GLU A 116 -15.11 22.21 -13.20
CA GLU A 116 -14.97 22.03 -11.75
C GLU A 116 -15.31 20.60 -11.31
N ARG A 117 -16.43 20.05 -11.80
CA ARG A 117 -16.80 18.66 -11.52
C ARG A 117 -15.80 17.67 -12.08
N LYS A 118 -15.34 17.91 -13.33
CA LYS A 118 -14.32 17.07 -13.97
C LYS A 118 -13.04 17.02 -13.15
N GLN A 119 -12.57 18.17 -12.63
CA GLN A 119 -11.37 18.21 -11.79
C GLN A 119 -11.57 17.39 -10.51
N ILE A 120 -12.62 17.65 -9.76
CA ILE A 120 -12.91 16.97 -8.48
C ILE A 120 -13.04 15.45 -8.69
N VAL A 121 -13.79 15.05 -9.71
CA VAL A 121 -14.04 13.62 -9.98
C VAL A 121 -12.80 12.97 -10.56
N GLY A 122 -12.06 13.66 -11.44
CA GLY A 122 -10.79 13.18 -11.99
C GLY A 122 -9.78 12.85 -10.89
N ASP A 123 -9.60 13.75 -9.92
CA ASP A 123 -8.69 13.54 -8.79
C ASP A 123 -9.11 12.31 -7.94
N ARG A 124 -10.42 12.08 -7.79
CA ARG A 124 -10.94 10.90 -7.07
C ARG A 124 -10.75 9.61 -7.85
N VAL A 125 -10.96 9.62 -9.17
CA VAL A 125 -10.68 8.46 -10.03
C VAL A 125 -9.19 8.10 -9.94
N LEU A 126 -8.29 9.07 -10.11
CA LEU A 126 -6.84 8.86 -10.01
C LEU A 126 -6.39 8.39 -8.61
N TYR A 127 -7.09 8.82 -7.57
CA TYR A 127 -6.84 8.30 -6.22
C TYR A 127 -7.11 6.80 -6.11
N VAL A 128 -8.26 6.34 -6.61
CA VAL A 128 -8.64 4.92 -6.58
C VAL A 128 -7.78 4.10 -7.54
N GLU A 129 -7.49 4.64 -8.72
CA GLU A 129 -6.59 4.03 -9.70
C GLU A 129 -5.21 3.75 -9.09
N GLY A 130 -4.61 4.71 -8.39
CA GLY A 130 -3.31 4.49 -7.76
C GLY A 130 -3.32 3.38 -6.70
N ILE A 131 -4.46 3.10 -6.05
CA ILE A 131 -4.62 1.95 -5.15
C ILE A 131 -4.77 0.66 -5.97
N TRP A 132 -5.58 0.71 -7.01
CA TRP A 132 -5.82 -0.42 -7.91
C TRP A 132 -4.52 -0.86 -8.60
N ASP A 133 -3.79 0.08 -9.20
CA ASP A 133 -2.50 -0.14 -9.86
C ASP A 133 -1.48 -0.78 -8.91
N PHE A 134 -1.41 -0.30 -7.66
CA PHE A 134 -0.47 -0.87 -6.68
C PHE A 134 -0.70 -2.36 -6.47
N TYR A 135 -1.94 -2.80 -6.27
CA TYR A 135 -2.23 -4.22 -6.07
C TYR A 135 -2.15 -5.02 -7.37
N PHE A 136 -2.53 -4.41 -8.49
CA PHE A 136 -2.37 -5.04 -9.80
C PHE A 136 -0.89 -5.33 -10.09
N ASP A 137 -0.01 -4.33 -9.95
CA ASP A 137 1.44 -4.48 -10.14
C ASP A 137 2.03 -5.52 -9.19
N LEU A 138 1.57 -5.55 -7.95
CA LEU A 138 2.00 -6.51 -6.95
C LEU A 138 1.65 -7.95 -7.35
N PHE A 139 0.44 -8.17 -7.86
CA PHE A 139 -0.03 -9.50 -8.24
C PHE A 139 0.50 -9.95 -9.61
N VAL A 140 0.65 -9.05 -10.57
CA VAL A 140 1.11 -9.39 -11.93
C VAL A 140 2.54 -9.94 -11.94
N GLN A 141 3.35 -9.63 -10.92
CA GLN A 141 4.69 -10.20 -10.79
C GLN A 141 4.68 -11.74 -10.72
N ARG A 142 3.56 -12.36 -10.37
CA ARG A 142 3.42 -13.83 -10.38
C ARG A 142 3.53 -14.43 -11.77
N LEU A 143 3.25 -13.65 -12.82
CA LEU A 143 3.42 -14.06 -14.22
C LEU A 143 4.85 -13.88 -14.73
N SER A 144 5.71 -13.18 -14.00
CA SER A 144 7.09 -12.92 -14.39
C SER A 144 8.00 -14.11 -14.09
N SER A 145 9.28 -14.01 -14.50
CA SER A 145 10.33 -14.96 -14.15
C SER A 145 10.55 -15.09 -12.62
N PHE A 146 10.11 -14.12 -11.84
CA PHE A 146 10.18 -14.12 -10.38
C PHE A 146 9.07 -14.93 -9.71
N GLY A 147 7.98 -15.25 -10.41
CA GLY A 147 6.76 -15.83 -9.81
C GLY A 147 7.03 -17.08 -8.98
N LYS A 148 7.87 -18.02 -9.46
CA LYS A 148 8.22 -19.22 -8.70
C LYS A 148 9.02 -18.91 -7.44
N ARG A 149 9.98 -17.99 -7.52
CA ARG A 149 10.82 -17.56 -6.37
C ARG A 149 9.98 -16.84 -5.32
N LEU A 150 9.14 -15.91 -5.74
CA LEU A 150 8.20 -15.22 -4.84
C LEU A 150 7.26 -16.22 -4.16
N ARG A 151 6.78 -17.23 -4.88
CA ARG A 151 5.98 -18.31 -4.27
C ARG A 151 6.75 -19.08 -3.21
N THR A 152 8.04 -19.36 -3.42
CA THR A 152 8.89 -20.00 -2.42
C THR A 152 8.98 -19.16 -1.15
N ILE A 153 9.15 -17.86 -1.30
CA ILE A 153 9.20 -16.91 -0.18
C ILE A 153 7.88 -16.87 0.59
N ASP A 154 6.75 -16.79 -0.13
CA ASP A 154 5.42 -16.87 0.50
C ASP A 154 5.27 -18.15 1.32
N ARG A 155 5.81 -19.29 0.80
CA ARG A 155 5.73 -20.58 1.48
C ARG A 155 6.59 -20.60 2.74
N ILE A 156 7.80 -20.05 2.68
CA ILE A 156 8.67 -19.90 3.85
C ILE A 156 7.95 -19.06 4.92
N ALA A 157 7.42 -17.91 4.53
CA ALA A 157 6.68 -17.04 5.45
C ALA A 157 5.45 -17.75 6.04
N ALA A 158 4.67 -18.47 5.22
CA ALA A 158 3.51 -19.23 5.67
C ALA A 158 3.90 -20.31 6.68
N ASN A 159 4.96 -21.08 6.43
CA ASN A 159 5.44 -22.11 7.35
C ASN A 159 5.84 -21.50 8.72
N CYS A 160 6.53 -20.35 8.72
CA CYS A 160 6.88 -19.68 9.98
C CYS A 160 5.63 -19.28 10.78
N TYR A 161 4.58 -18.83 10.09
CA TYR A 161 3.30 -18.53 10.72
C TYR A 161 2.62 -19.79 11.25
N GLU A 162 2.54 -20.84 10.42
CA GLU A 162 1.93 -22.12 10.80
C GLU A 162 2.61 -22.71 12.04
N ASP A 163 3.94 -22.81 12.04
CA ASP A 163 4.71 -23.38 13.16
C ASP A 163 4.51 -22.60 14.45
N LEU A 164 4.55 -21.26 14.38
CA LEU A 164 4.36 -20.43 15.55
C LEU A 164 2.92 -20.53 16.10
N TYR A 165 1.92 -20.40 15.22
CA TYR A 165 0.52 -20.43 15.67
C TYR A 165 0.06 -21.81 16.10
N VAL A 166 0.62 -22.89 15.55
CA VAL A 166 0.43 -24.25 16.06
C VAL A 166 1.00 -24.36 17.47
N GLY A 167 2.18 -23.79 17.73
CA GLY A 167 2.79 -23.74 19.07
C GLY A 167 1.98 -22.94 20.09
N LEU A 168 1.28 -21.88 19.65
CA LEU A 168 0.40 -21.07 20.50
C LEU A 168 -0.97 -21.74 20.74
N GLY A 169 -1.31 -22.76 19.97
CA GLY A 169 -2.56 -23.52 20.09
C GLY A 169 -3.80 -22.70 19.70
N THR A 170 -4.93 -23.05 20.30
CA THR A 170 -6.23 -22.41 19.98
C THR A 170 -6.40 -21.00 20.53
N ALA A 171 -5.47 -20.52 21.35
CA ALA A 171 -5.53 -19.17 21.92
C ALA A 171 -5.36 -18.06 20.88
N GLN A 172 -4.66 -18.36 19.78
CA GLN A 172 -4.40 -17.42 18.69
C GLN A 172 -4.62 -18.13 17.35
N PRO A 173 -5.71 -17.83 16.63
CA PRO A 173 -5.95 -18.41 15.30
C PRO A 173 -4.98 -17.82 14.27
N THR A 174 -4.47 -18.67 13.38
CA THR A 174 -3.63 -18.23 12.25
C THR A 174 -4.37 -17.19 11.41
N PRO A 175 -3.75 -16.04 11.10
CA PRO A 175 -4.37 -15.03 10.25
C PRO A 175 -4.75 -15.58 8.88
N SER A 176 -5.91 -15.23 8.36
CA SER A 176 -6.39 -15.66 7.04
C SER A 176 -5.59 -15.07 5.87
N LEU A 177 -4.99 -13.89 6.09
CA LEU A 177 -4.15 -13.19 5.13
C LEU A 177 -2.69 -13.30 5.59
N LEU A 178 -1.98 -14.26 5.05
CA LEU A 178 -0.55 -14.47 5.32
C LEU A 178 0.31 -13.44 4.57
N PRO A 179 1.62 -13.34 4.88
CA PRO A 179 2.51 -12.45 4.16
C PRO A 179 2.55 -12.75 2.66
N PHE A 180 2.61 -11.69 1.86
CA PHE A 180 2.72 -11.73 0.42
C PHE A 180 4.03 -11.06 -0.01
N SER A 181 4.84 -11.77 -0.78
CA SER A 181 6.14 -11.26 -1.25
C SER A 181 6.04 -10.59 -2.62
N TYR A 182 6.88 -9.61 -2.84
CA TYR A 182 7.08 -9.03 -4.17
C TYR A 182 8.50 -8.52 -4.36
N ALA A 183 8.93 -8.43 -5.62
CA ALA A 183 10.24 -7.92 -5.98
C ALA A 183 10.18 -6.40 -6.23
N ASP A 184 11.14 -5.67 -5.67
CA ASP A 184 11.29 -4.23 -5.93
C ASP A 184 12.78 -3.88 -6.01
N SER A 185 13.07 -2.64 -6.38
CA SER A 185 14.43 -2.10 -6.32
C SER A 185 14.84 -1.86 -4.86
N GLY A 186 16.12 -2.03 -4.59
CA GLY A 186 16.64 -1.78 -3.25
C GLY A 186 17.89 -2.59 -2.97
N PHE A 187 18.48 -2.39 -1.80
CA PHE A 187 19.65 -3.13 -1.35
C PHE A 187 19.28 -4.23 -0.34
N SER A 188 18.42 -3.90 0.61
CA SER A 188 18.01 -4.82 1.69
C SER A 188 16.56 -5.22 1.52
N PRO A 189 16.16 -6.41 1.99
CA PRO A 189 14.76 -6.74 2.21
C PRO A 189 14.10 -5.73 3.13
N VAL A 190 12.80 -5.58 3.00
CA VAL A 190 11.98 -4.70 3.84
C VAL A 190 10.61 -5.32 3.99
N THR A 191 10.00 -5.19 5.16
CA THR A 191 8.62 -5.59 5.35
C THR A 191 7.70 -4.40 5.63
N PHE A 192 6.48 -4.48 5.13
CA PHE A 192 5.38 -3.59 5.50
C PHE A 192 4.33 -4.40 6.26
N ARG A 193 4.23 -4.13 7.55
CA ARG A 193 3.28 -4.82 8.44
C ARG A 193 1.83 -4.52 8.07
N ARG A 194 0.95 -5.43 8.40
CA ARG A 194 -0.51 -5.23 8.31
C ARG A 194 -0.93 -3.96 9.06
N GLY A 195 -1.87 -3.21 8.48
CA GLY A 195 -2.45 -2.02 9.11
C GLY A 195 -1.58 -0.75 9.03
N VAL A 196 -0.33 -0.85 8.59
CA VAL A 196 0.56 0.32 8.43
C VAL A 196 0.14 1.12 7.20
N PRO A 197 -0.04 2.46 7.32
CA PRO A 197 -0.34 3.32 6.18
C PRO A 197 0.82 3.34 5.18
N LEU A 198 0.55 3.06 3.90
CA LEU A 198 1.56 3.08 2.86
C LEU A 198 1.36 4.27 1.91
N ARG A 199 2.46 4.96 1.58
CA ARG A 199 2.43 6.05 0.60
C ARG A 199 1.88 5.60 -0.76
N ARG A 200 2.27 4.41 -1.22
CA ARG A 200 1.77 3.81 -2.48
C ARG A 200 0.28 3.50 -2.43
N LEU A 201 -0.28 3.26 -1.25
CA LEU A 201 -1.73 3.13 -1.01
C LEU A 201 -2.40 4.45 -0.63
N ARG A 202 -1.82 5.58 -1.02
CA ARG A 202 -2.36 6.90 -0.68
C ARG A 202 -2.61 7.06 0.83
N HIS A 203 -1.68 6.54 1.65
CA HIS A 203 -1.75 6.49 3.11
C HIS A 203 -2.91 5.64 3.69
N ASN A 204 -3.51 4.77 2.89
CA ASN A 204 -4.42 3.76 3.42
C ASN A 204 -3.64 2.63 4.10
N PRO A 205 -4.26 1.95 5.08
CA PRO A 205 -3.65 0.82 5.76
C PRO A 205 -3.36 -0.34 4.80
N ASN A 206 -2.20 -0.97 4.98
CA ASN A 206 -1.84 -2.20 4.28
C ASN A 206 -2.76 -3.35 4.72
N LEU A 207 -3.30 -4.09 3.77
CA LEU A 207 -4.31 -5.14 4.05
C LEU A 207 -3.70 -6.41 4.65
N PHE A 208 -2.50 -6.75 4.24
CA PHE A 208 -1.75 -7.94 4.65
C PHE A 208 -0.26 -7.63 4.68
N PRO A 209 0.53 -8.40 5.43
CA PRO A 209 1.96 -8.19 5.47
C PRO A 209 2.58 -8.30 4.07
N LEU A 210 3.48 -7.37 3.73
CA LEU A 210 4.20 -7.39 2.45
C LEU A 210 5.69 -7.57 2.72
N ILE A 211 6.30 -8.57 2.11
CA ILE A 211 7.75 -8.80 2.14
C ILE A 211 8.32 -8.37 0.81
N VAL A 212 9.13 -7.32 0.84
CA VAL A 212 9.78 -6.75 -0.34
C VAL A 212 11.19 -7.27 -0.43
N LEU A 213 11.54 -7.84 -1.58
CA LEU A 213 12.91 -8.31 -1.81
C LEU A 213 13.53 -7.60 -3.01
N PRO A 214 14.79 -7.19 -2.89
CA PRO A 214 15.57 -6.77 -4.04
C PRO A 214 15.68 -7.90 -5.06
N GLN A 215 15.51 -7.58 -6.35
CA GLN A 215 15.50 -8.59 -7.42
C GLN A 215 16.74 -9.48 -7.42
N HIS A 216 17.94 -8.90 -7.18
CA HIS A 216 19.20 -9.64 -7.15
C HIS A 216 19.29 -10.67 -6.01
N ARG A 217 18.49 -10.50 -4.94
CA ARG A 217 18.45 -11.44 -3.81
C ARG A 217 17.58 -12.65 -4.07
N LEU A 218 16.67 -12.58 -5.04
CA LEU A 218 15.81 -13.71 -5.41
C LEU A 218 16.55 -14.89 -6.01
N ASP A 219 17.75 -14.67 -6.54
CA ASP A 219 18.61 -15.71 -7.13
C ASP A 219 19.65 -16.27 -6.14
N ASN A 220 19.68 -15.72 -4.92
CA ASN A 220 20.66 -16.07 -3.91
C ASN A 220 20.01 -16.80 -2.74
N VAL A 221 20.26 -18.11 -2.63
CA VAL A 221 19.61 -18.98 -1.65
C VAL A 221 19.91 -18.57 -0.20
N TRP A 222 21.15 -18.17 0.11
CA TRP A 222 21.49 -17.71 1.48
C TRP A 222 20.87 -16.37 1.82
N ALA A 223 20.63 -15.52 0.84
CA ALA A 223 19.88 -14.29 1.09
C ALA A 223 18.41 -14.53 1.49
N LEU A 224 17.87 -15.74 1.26
CA LEU A 224 16.52 -16.10 1.68
C LEU A 224 16.36 -16.18 3.20
N SER A 225 17.45 -16.38 3.95
CA SER A 225 17.39 -16.34 5.43
C SER A 225 16.96 -14.97 5.96
N SER A 226 17.18 -13.88 5.20
CA SER A 226 16.67 -12.56 5.54
C SER A 226 15.12 -12.47 5.50
N VAL A 227 14.46 -13.40 4.79
CA VAL A 227 13.00 -13.51 4.81
C VAL A 227 12.50 -13.86 6.20
N LEU A 228 13.23 -14.69 6.95
CA LEU A 228 12.86 -15.07 8.33
C LEU A 228 12.89 -13.86 9.26
N HIS A 229 13.87 -12.96 9.09
CA HIS A 229 13.93 -11.69 9.78
C HIS A 229 12.70 -10.82 9.48
N GLU A 230 12.36 -10.64 8.20
CA GLU A 230 11.20 -9.85 7.79
C GLU A 230 9.87 -10.44 8.27
N VAL A 231 9.75 -11.76 8.27
CA VAL A 231 8.60 -12.48 8.82
C VAL A 231 8.46 -12.22 10.32
N SER A 232 9.57 -12.18 11.06
CA SER A 232 9.53 -11.89 12.49
C SER A 232 8.93 -10.52 12.81
N HIS A 233 9.25 -9.50 12.02
CA HIS A 233 8.63 -8.17 12.19
C HIS A 233 7.10 -8.23 12.04
N ASN A 234 6.61 -9.00 11.08
CA ASN A 234 5.18 -9.19 10.89
C ASN A 234 4.54 -9.97 12.04
N LEU A 235 5.19 -11.04 12.49
CA LEU A 235 4.72 -11.83 13.64
C LEU A 235 4.71 -11.01 14.93
N GLN A 236 5.75 -10.21 15.18
CA GLN A 236 5.76 -9.29 16.34
C GLN A 236 4.55 -8.36 16.33
N ALA A 237 4.17 -7.84 15.15
CA ALA A 237 3.02 -6.96 15.03
C ALA A 237 1.68 -7.69 15.17
N ASP A 238 1.52 -8.84 14.49
CA ASP A 238 0.27 -9.62 14.52
C ASP A 238 -0.02 -10.22 15.92
N LEU A 239 1.02 -10.45 16.72
CA LEU A 239 0.92 -10.93 18.11
C LEU A 239 0.87 -9.82 19.16
N GLY A 240 0.92 -8.55 18.77
CA GLY A 240 0.95 -7.41 19.69
C GLY A 240 2.29 -7.20 20.41
N LEU A 241 3.31 -7.99 20.09
CA LEU A 241 4.64 -7.91 20.70
C LEU A 241 5.40 -6.65 20.29
N TRP A 242 5.07 -6.07 19.16
CA TRP A 242 5.69 -4.85 18.65
C TRP A 242 5.58 -3.66 19.58
N GLU A 243 4.48 -3.55 20.32
CA GLU A 243 4.23 -2.47 21.28
C GLU A 243 4.58 -2.90 22.73
N GLU A 244 4.33 -4.15 23.06
CA GLU A 244 4.45 -4.65 24.42
C GLU A 244 5.90 -4.83 24.87
N ILE A 245 6.73 -5.49 24.05
CA ILE A 245 8.06 -5.90 24.50
C ILE A 245 9.02 -4.72 24.70
N PRO A 246 9.07 -3.68 23.87
CA PRO A 246 9.90 -2.50 24.15
C PRO A 246 9.65 -1.89 25.53
N VAL A 247 8.38 -1.84 25.94
CA VAL A 247 7.99 -1.34 27.27
C VAL A 247 8.56 -2.24 28.39
N ARG A 248 8.42 -3.55 28.23
CA ARG A 248 8.96 -4.53 29.18
C ARG A 248 10.48 -4.50 29.27
N VAL A 249 11.17 -4.38 28.11
CA VAL A 249 12.63 -4.24 28.06
C VAL A 249 13.08 -2.99 28.83
N TYR A 250 12.45 -1.84 28.54
CA TYR A 250 12.77 -0.60 29.25
C TYR A 250 12.57 -0.73 30.77
N GLN A 251 11.42 -1.25 31.19
CA GLN A 251 11.08 -1.43 32.59
C GLN A 251 12.07 -2.36 33.28
N ARG A 252 12.41 -3.48 32.67
CA ARG A 252 13.33 -4.45 33.22
C ARG A 252 14.73 -3.88 33.41
N LEU A 253 15.26 -3.21 32.41
CA LEU A 253 16.61 -2.63 32.46
C LEU A 253 16.72 -1.49 33.46
N THR A 254 15.66 -0.70 33.66
CA THR A 254 15.67 0.40 34.62
C THR A 254 15.39 -0.09 36.07
N ALA A 255 14.55 -1.09 36.28
CA ALA A 255 14.19 -1.60 37.59
C ALA A 255 15.38 -2.24 38.30
N GLU A 256 16.29 -2.89 37.61
CA GLU A 256 17.47 -3.54 38.16
C GLU A 256 18.60 -2.55 38.47
N GLY A 257 18.44 -1.28 38.09
CA GLY A 257 19.46 -0.24 38.34
C GLY A 257 20.78 -0.43 37.57
N HIS A 258 20.85 -1.42 36.69
CA HIS A 258 22.07 -1.76 35.97
C HIS A 258 22.34 -0.82 34.78
N PHE A 259 21.32 -0.13 34.28
CA PHE A 259 21.45 0.73 33.10
C PHE A 259 20.82 2.11 33.34
N ALA A 260 21.49 3.13 32.81
CA ALA A 260 20.90 4.47 32.73
C ALA A 260 19.63 4.46 31.84
N PRO A 261 18.63 5.30 32.15
CA PRO A 261 17.38 5.35 31.39
C PRO A 261 17.56 5.54 29.88
N ASP A 262 18.58 6.28 29.48
CA ASP A 262 18.89 6.51 28.05
C ASP A 262 19.37 5.23 27.36
N VAL A 263 20.22 4.45 28.02
CA VAL A 263 20.69 3.14 27.53
C VAL A 263 19.52 2.18 27.44
N ALA A 264 18.67 2.12 28.49
CA ALA A 264 17.47 1.28 28.48
C ALA A 264 16.51 1.64 27.34
N ARG A 265 16.39 2.93 27.02
CA ARG A 265 15.56 3.42 25.89
C ARG A 265 16.12 2.98 24.54
N ILE A 266 17.42 3.01 24.36
CA ILE A 266 18.10 2.53 23.14
C ILE A 266 17.81 1.02 22.95
N TRP A 267 18.04 0.20 23.97
CA TRP A 267 17.76 -1.24 23.92
C TRP A 267 16.30 -1.55 23.65
N ALA A 268 15.37 -0.82 24.25
CA ALA A 268 13.96 -0.92 23.99
C ALA A 268 13.61 -0.56 22.52
N GLY A 269 14.32 0.41 21.93
CA GLY A 269 14.20 0.75 20.51
C GLY A 269 14.72 -0.34 19.58
N TRP A 270 15.87 -0.94 19.91
CA TRP A 270 16.50 -1.99 19.12
C TRP A 270 15.84 -3.36 19.26
N HIS A 271 15.02 -3.55 20.26
CA HIS A 271 14.39 -4.84 20.54
C HIS A 271 13.78 -5.47 19.29
N LYS A 272 13.13 -4.69 18.44
CA LYS A 272 12.41 -5.16 17.25
C LYS A 272 13.33 -5.87 16.26
N GLU A 273 14.51 -5.32 16.07
CA GLU A 273 15.56 -5.88 15.20
C GLU A 273 16.23 -7.07 15.89
N THR A 274 16.60 -6.92 17.17
CA THR A 274 17.21 -8.02 17.94
C THR A 274 16.32 -9.27 17.97
N MET A 275 15.01 -9.09 18.14
CA MET A 275 14.07 -10.20 18.10
C MET A 275 13.95 -10.81 16.72
N ALA A 276 13.98 -9.98 15.66
CA ALA A 276 13.93 -10.45 14.30
C ALA A 276 15.18 -11.27 13.93
N ASP A 277 16.35 -10.82 14.34
CA ASP A 277 17.62 -11.56 14.18
C ASP A 277 17.63 -12.88 14.93
N MET A 278 17.18 -12.88 16.19
CA MET A 278 17.09 -14.09 16.99
C MET A 278 16.11 -15.11 16.40
N PHE A 279 14.97 -14.65 15.91
CA PHE A 279 13.98 -15.49 15.24
C PHE A 279 14.58 -16.10 13.97
N ALA A 280 15.24 -15.28 13.14
CA ALA A 280 15.90 -15.74 11.94
C ALA A 280 17.01 -16.77 12.25
N LEU A 281 17.79 -16.56 13.32
CA LEU A 281 18.82 -17.48 13.77
C LEU A 281 18.24 -18.83 14.23
N VAL A 282 17.18 -18.81 15.01
CA VAL A 282 16.53 -20.04 15.52
C VAL A 282 15.97 -20.88 14.38
N LEU A 283 15.35 -20.26 13.36
CA LEU A 283 14.74 -20.98 12.24
C LEU A 283 15.71 -21.27 11.10
N GLY A 284 16.65 -20.37 10.82
CA GLY A 284 17.57 -20.43 9.67
C GLY A 284 18.98 -20.90 10.03
N GLY A 285 19.30 -21.04 11.32
CA GLY A 285 20.63 -21.45 11.78
C GLY A 285 21.74 -20.49 11.33
N PRO A 286 22.98 -20.98 11.11
CA PRO A 286 24.12 -20.16 10.71
C PRO A 286 23.91 -19.33 9.44
N GLY A 287 23.09 -19.84 8.50
CA GLY A 287 22.76 -19.14 7.27
C GLY A 287 22.08 -17.78 7.49
N ALA A 288 21.36 -17.61 8.61
CA ALA A 288 20.79 -16.32 8.99
C ALA A 288 21.87 -15.29 9.33
N VAL A 289 22.93 -15.73 10.03
CA VAL A 289 24.07 -14.85 10.36
C VAL A 289 24.80 -14.42 9.09
N GLU A 290 25.06 -15.34 8.16
CA GLU A 290 25.69 -15.02 6.88
C GLU A 290 24.86 -14.04 6.06
N SER A 291 23.53 -14.23 6.02
CA SER A 291 22.63 -13.31 5.34
C SER A 291 22.62 -11.92 6.00
N LEU A 292 22.65 -11.84 7.32
CA LEU A 292 22.74 -10.58 8.06
C LEU A 292 24.08 -9.89 7.78
N MET A 293 25.19 -10.62 7.80
CA MET A 293 26.52 -10.08 7.50
C MET A 293 26.57 -9.45 6.09
N ASP A 294 25.90 -10.04 5.11
CA ASP A 294 25.81 -9.48 3.75
C ASP A 294 25.00 -8.16 3.70
N VAL A 295 24.03 -8.00 4.56
CA VAL A 295 23.22 -6.77 4.67
C VAL A 295 23.97 -5.65 5.41
N VAL A 296 24.58 -5.97 6.56
CA VAL A 296 25.20 -4.96 7.45
C VAL A 296 26.69 -4.76 7.17
N GLY A 297 27.35 -5.69 6.48
CA GLY A 297 28.77 -5.66 6.17
C GLY A 297 29.12 -4.56 5.17
N ARG A 298 29.37 -3.35 5.70
CA ARG A 298 29.74 -2.17 4.92
C ARG A 298 31.11 -1.65 5.31
N SER A 299 31.54 -0.57 4.67
CA SER A 299 32.82 0.07 5.05
C SER A 299 32.79 0.49 6.53
N PRO A 300 33.94 0.50 7.23
CA PRO A 300 34.00 0.93 8.63
C PRO A 300 33.37 2.31 8.89
N ALA A 301 33.53 3.23 7.94
CA ALA A 301 32.93 4.57 8.03
C ALA A 301 31.39 4.54 8.07
N ASN A 302 30.76 3.57 7.43
CA ASN A 302 29.32 3.39 7.44
C ASN A 302 28.87 2.53 8.61
N THR A 303 29.58 1.45 8.93
CA THR A 303 29.20 0.51 10.00
C THR A 303 29.36 1.13 11.38
N LEU A 304 30.39 1.98 11.59
CA LEU A 304 30.64 2.66 12.86
C LEU A 304 29.89 3.98 13.03
N ARG A 305 29.10 4.37 12.04
CA ARG A 305 28.29 5.59 12.12
C ARG A 305 27.10 5.37 13.04
N PHE A 306 27.19 5.91 14.25
CA PHE A 306 26.08 5.86 15.18
C PHE A 306 24.86 6.63 14.63
N SER A 307 23.70 6.00 14.63
CA SER A 307 22.41 6.63 14.36
C SER A 307 21.45 6.31 15.51
N PRO A 308 20.95 7.32 16.25
CA PRO A 308 20.01 7.07 17.35
C PRO A 308 18.65 6.55 16.89
N PHE A 309 18.38 6.57 15.58
CA PHE A 309 17.10 6.16 14.98
C PHE A 309 17.16 4.85 14.22
N SER A 310 18.32 4.20 14.17
CA SER A 310 18.51 2.94 13.47
C SER A 310 19.20 1.93 14.37
N ALA A 311 18.73 0.70 14.35
CA ALA A 311 19.38 -0.42 15.03
C ALA A 311 20.54 -1.01 14.21
N HIS A 312 20.63 -0.66 12.92
CA HIS A 312 21.65 -1.13 11.98
C HIS A 312 22.43 0.00 11.34
#